data_75340940f1ecd50374accb09b369e77c
#
_entry.id   75340940f1ecd50374accb09b369e77c
#
_cell.length_a   1.000
_cell.length_b   1.000
_cell.length_c   1.000
_cell.angle_alpha   90.00
_cell.angle_beta   90.00
_cell.angle_gamma   90.00
#
_symmetry.space_group_name_H-M   'P 1'
#
loop_
_entity.id
_entity.type
_entity.pdbx_description
1 polymer ?
#
loop_
_entity_poly.entity_id
_entity_poly.type
_entity_poly.pdbx_seq_one_letter_code
_entity_poly.pdbx_strand_id
1 'polypeptide(L)'
;MDADSGAVLYGKNIHEHYYPASITKILTALLVVENCNLDDMVTFSKNAVFNVEPGSSSAGIDVGDTLTVRDCLYAMLLQSANEAANALAEHTAGSIEAFANMMNEKAASLGCTDSHFANPSGLNDPEHYTSAYDYALISRAAFQNPTVTEIDSATY
;
A
#
# COMPACT_ATOMS: atom_id res chain seq x y z
N MET A 1 -19.02 -3.50 -3.51
CA MET A 1 -18.88 -4.98 -3.44
C MET A 1 -19.24 -5.42 -2.04
N ASP A 2 -19.89 -6.53 -1.89
CA ASP A 2 -20.14 -7.16 -0.60
C ASP A 2 -18.87 -7.86 -0.11
N ALA A 3 -18.48 -7.65 1.14
CA ALA A 3 -17.20 -8.14 1.65
C ALA A 3 -17.15 -9.67 1.83
N ASP A 4 -18.27 -10.28 2.17
CA ASP A 4 -18.34 -11.72 2.43
C ASP A 4 -18.45 -12.51 1.12
N SER A 5 -19.42 -12.18 0.30
CA SER A 5 -19.70 -12.92 -0.94
C SER A 5 -18.87 -12.49 -2.15
N GLY A 6 -18.34 -11.26 -2.14
CA GLY A 6 -17.71 -10.64 -3.31
C GLY A 6 -18.71 -10.15 -4.37
N ALA A 7 -20.01 -10.20 -4.09
CA ALA A 7 -21.02 -9.76 -5.03
C ALA A 7 -20.95 -8.25 -5.31
N VAL A 8 -21.03 -7.85 -6.56
CA VAL A 8 -21.12 -6.44 -6.96
C VAL A 8 -22.53 -5.95 -6.71
N LEU A 9 -22.71 -5.09 -5.70
CA LEU A 9 -24.00 -4.52 -5.33
C LEU A 9 -24.44 -3.36 -6.22
N TYR A 10 -23.46 -2.58 -6.68
CA TYR A 10 -23.61 -1.46 -7.61
C TYR A 10 -22.34 -1.24 -8.39
N GLY A 11 -22.44 -0.87 -9.65
CA GLY A 11 -21.29 -0.58 -10.51
C GLY A 11 -21.55 0.61 -11.44
N LYS A 12 -20.56 1.51 -11.53
CA LYS A 12 -20.52 2.60 -12.51
C LYS A 12 -19.08 2.71 -12.99
N ASN A 13 -18.83 2.49 -14.27
CA ASN A 13 -17.50 2.57 -14.88
C ASN A 13 -16.45 1.72 -14.13
N ILE A 14 -16.86 0.55 -13.65
CA ILE A 14 -16.07 -0.22 -12.67
C ILE A 14 -14.76 -0.80 -13.24
N HIS A 15 -14.58 -0.80 -14.54
CA HIS A 15 -13.39 -1.26 -15.26
C HIS A 15 -12.60 -0.13 -15.93
N GLU A 16 -12.99 1.14 -15.73
CA GLU A 16 -12.20 2.27 -16.20
C GLU A 16 -10.95 2.44 -15.33
N HIS A 17 -9.83 2.85 -15.97
CA HIS A 17 -8.58 3.09 -15.28
C HIS A 17 -8.56 4.46 -14.63
N TYR A 18 -8.17 4.50 -13.37
CA TYR A 18 -7.98 5.72 -12.57
C TYR A 18 -6.65 5.65 -11.82
N TYR A 19 -6.08 6.80 -11.52
CA TYR A 19 -4.94 6.90 -10.62
C TYR A 19 -5.43 6.68 -9.18
N PRO A 20 -4.95 5.62 -8.48
CA PRO A 20 -5.45 5.29 -7.15
C PRO A 20 -5.00 6.28 -6.07
N ALA A 21 -3.90 7.00 -6.28
CA ALA A 21 -3.29 7.81 -5.25
C ALA A 21 -3.04 7.00 -3.96
N SER A 22 -3.20 7.63 -2.79
CA SER A 22 -2.84 7.02 -1.49
C SER A 22 -3.65 5.79 -1.09
N ILE A 23 -4.77 5.45 -1.75
CA ILE A 23 -5.42 4.17 -1.48
C ILE A 23 -4.50 2.99 -1.84
N THR A 24 -3.51 3.17 -2.72
CA THR A 24 -2.44 2.19 -3.00
C THR A 24 -1.84 1.59 -1.73
N LYS A 25 -1.73 2.37 -0.65
CA LYS A 25 -1.13 1.95 0.63
C LYS A 25 -1.89 0.81 1.33
N ILE A 26 -3.15 0.58 0.97
CA ILE A 26 -3.92 -0.59 1.45
C ILE A 26 -3.31 -1.89 0.92
N LEU A 27 -2.95 -1.95 -0.37
CA LEU A 27 -2.26 -3.10 -0.94
C LEU A 27 -0.86 -3.25 -0.37
N THR A 28 -0.15 -2.14 -0.18
CA THR A 28 1.16 -2.12 0.48
C THR A 28 1.08 -2.70 1.89
N ALA A 29 0.10 -2.27 2.69
CA ALA A 29 -0.10 -2.79 4.04
C ALA A 29 -0.39 -4.30 4.04
N LEU A 30 -1.25 -4.77 3.15
CA LEU A 30 -1.55 -6.19 3.02
C LEU A 30 -0.29 -7.02 2.75
N LEU A 31 0.53 -6.60 1.79
CA LEU A 31 1.77 -7.30 1.45
C LEU A 31 2.78 -7.29 2.60
N VAL A 32 2.92 -6.15 3.29
CA VAL A 32 3.84 -6.03 4.43
C VAL A 32 3.43 -6.98 5.57
N VAL A 33 2.15 -7.01 5.95
CA VAL A 33 1.69 -7.88 7.04
C VAL A 33 1.71 -9.36 6.68
N GLU A 34 1.68 -9.71 5.38
CA GLU A 34 1.82 -11.09 4.92
C GLU A 34 3.27 -11.58 4.90
N ASN A 35 4.26 -10.68 4.82
CA ASN A 35 5.65 -11.04 4.56
C ASN A 35 6.65 -10.63 5.65
N CYS A 36 6.27 -9.77 6.61
CA CYS A 36 7.17 -9.24 7.63
C CYS A 36 6.65 -9.54 9.05
N ASN A 37 7.57 -9.63 10.01
CA ASN A 37 7.24 -9.54 11.41
C ASN A 37 6.95 -8.09 11.80
N LEU A 38 5.90 -7.85 12.58
CA LEU A 38 5.53 -6.49 12.99
C LEU A 38 6.56 -5.83 13.93
N ASP A 39 7.38 -6.62 14.61
CA ASP A 39 8.42 -6.16 15.54
C ASP A 39 9.79 -6.01 14.88
N ASP A 40 9.94 -6.35 13.58
CA ASP A 40 11.17 -6.12 12.83
C ASP A 40 11.46 -4.63 12.71
N MET A 41 12.76 -4.27 12.74
CA MET A 41 13.20 -2.89 12.64
C MET A 41 13.43 -2.49 11.19
N VAL A 42 12.73 -1.46 10.76
CA VAL A 42 12.86 -0.83 9.44
C VAL A 42 13.79 0.36 9.56
N THR A 43 14.84 0.42 8.75
CA THR A 43 15.74 1.59 8.67
C THR A 43 15.36 2.43 7.45
N PHE A 44 15.17 3.72 7.65
CA PHE A 44 14.81 4.65 6.59
C PHE A 44 16.04 5.03 5.76
N SER A 45 16.10 4.52 4.56
CA SER A 45 17.15 4.83 3.60
C SER A 45 17.00 6.24 3.03
N LYS A 46 18.08 6.76 2.45
CA LYS A 46 18.02 8.01 1.70
C LYS A 46 17.01 7.95 0.54
N ASN A 47 16.91 6.80 -0.12
CA ASN A 47 15.97 6.61 -1.21
C ASN A 47 14.51 6.61 -0.69
N ALA A 48 14.23 5.93 0.43
CA ALA A 48 12.89 5.92 1.01
C ALA A 48 12.40 7.34 1.37
N VAL A 49 13.27 8.17 1.97
CA VAL A 49 12.91 9.51 2.45
C VAL A 49 12.81 10.54 1.32
N PHE A 50 13.69 10.48 0.32
CA PHE A 50 13.74 11.53 -0.72
C PHE A 50 13.07 11.14 -2.04
N ASN A 51 12.72 9.89 -2.25
CA ASN A 51 11.95 9.46 -3.43
C ASN A 51 10.45 9.69 -3.23
N VAL A 52 10.11 10.94 -2.92
CA VAL A 52 8.75 11.41 -2.69
C VAL A 52 8.56 12.77 -3.36
N GLU A 53 7.34 13.13 -3.71
CA GLU A 53 7.05 14.45 -4.27
C GLU A 53 7.13 15.54 -3.18
N PRO A 54 7.74 16.69 -3.47
CA PRO A 54 7.75 17.82 -2.53
C PRO A 54 6.33 18.24 -2.11
N GLY A 55 6.09 18.33 -0.80
CA GLY A 55 4.79 18.69 -0.24
C GLY A 55 3.76 17.55 -0.21
N SER A 56 4.15 16.35 -0.61
CA SER A 56 3.31 15.15 -0.43
C SER A 56 3.25 14.70 1.04
N SER A 57 2.33 13.80 1.37
CA SER A 57 2.10 13.34 2.76
C SER A 57 3.34 12.68 3.35
N SER A 58 3.72 13.11 4.55
CA SER A 58 4.89 12.64 5.30
C SER A 58 4.59 12.63 6.80
N ALA A 59 5.21 11.72 7.52
CA ALA A 59 5.24 11.70 8.99
C ALA A 59 6.47 12.43 9.56
N GLY A 60 7.35 12.96 8.71
CA GLY A 60 8.55 13.68 9.11
C GLY A 60 9.67 12.78 9.61
N ILE A 61 9.78 11.58 9.03
CA ILE A 61 10.81 10.60 9.40
C ILE A 61 12.07 10.88 8.59
N ASP A 62 13.22 10.93 9.27
CA ASP A 62 14.51 11.29 8.67
C ASP A 62 15.33 10.06 8.23
N VAL A 63 16.33 10.33 7.38
CA VAL A 63 17.28 9.30 6.93
C VAL A 63 18.08 8.74 8.10
N GLY A 64 18.08 7.43 8.26
CA GLY A 64 18.76 6.72 9.32
C GLY A 64 17.89 6.45 10.55
N ASP A 65 16.70 7.02 10.62
CA ASP A 65 15.73 6.65 11.64
C ASP A 65 15.34 5.18 11.52
N THR A 66 14.95 4.60 12.64
CA THR A 66 14.50 3.21 12.73
C THR A 66 13.18 3.14 13.49
N LEU A 67 12.21 2.49 12.89
CA LEU A 67 10.91 2.20 13.49
C LEU A 67 10.58 0.72 13.34
N THR A 68 9.67 0.21 14.15
CA THR A 68 9.13 -1.13 13.91
C THR A 68 8.28 -1.17 12.64
N VAL A 69 8.13 -2.33 12.01
CA VAL A 69 7.17 -2.52 10.90
C VAL A 69 5.78 -2.04 11.31
N ARG A 70 5.36 -2.32 12.54
CA ARG A 70 4.08 -1.87 13.10
C ARG A 70 3.96 -0.35 13.10
N ASP A 71 4.95 0.37 13.61
CA ASP A 71 4.92 1.84 13.67
C ASP A 71 4.98 2.46 12.27
N CYS A 72 5.74 1.85 11.34
CA CYS A 72 5.74 2.26 9.93
C CYS A 72 4.36 2.08 9.28
N LEU A 73 3.65 0.99 9.57
CA LEU A 73 2.28 0.77 9.09
C LEU A 73 1.30 1.81 9.65
N TYR A 74 1.41 2.16 10.93
CA TYR A 74 0.61 3.27 11.50
C TYR A 74 0.93 4.60 10.82
N ALA A 75 2.21 4.95 10.64
CA ALA A 75 2.61 6.17 9.94
C ALA A 75 2.09 6.18 8.49
N MET A 76 2.17 5.06 7.80
CA MET A 76 1.71 4.91 6.42
C MET A 76 0.19 5.02 6.30
N LEU A 77 -0.59 4.33 7.12
CA LEU A 77 -2.05 4.28 6.98
C LEU A 77 -2.74 5.51 7.60
N LEU A 78 -2.31 5.99 8.77
CA LEU A 78 -2.98 7.08 9.47
C LEU A 78 -2.50 8.48 9.05
N GLN A 79 -1.21 8.64 8.69
CA GLN A 79 -0.63 9.91 8.21
C GLN A 79 -0.43 9.92 6.70
N SER A 80 -0.70 8.79 6.04
CA SER A 80 -0.42 8.61 4.60
C SER A 80 1.06 8.85 4.25
N ALA A 81 1.99 8.55 5.16
CA ALA A 81 3.42 8.82 5.02
C ALA A 81 4.02 8.05 3.84
N ASN A 82 4.51 8.78 2.83
CA ASN A 82 5.07 8.19 1.62
C ASN A 82 6.45 7.57 1.87
N GLU A 83 7.28 8.21 2.71
CA GLU A 83 8.57 7.69 3.13
C GLU A 83 8.44 6.37 3.90
N ALA A 84 7.37 6.22 4.69
CA ALA A 84 7.09 4.96 5.39
C ALA A 84 6.68 3.85 4.41
N ALA A 85 5.88 4.16 3.38
CA ALA A 85 5.54 3.21 2.33
C ALA A 85 6.79 2.72 1.58
N ASN A 86 7.69 3.65 1.23
CA ASN A 86 8.95 3.33 0.55
C ASN A 86 9.87 2.48 1.43
N ALA A 87 10.04 2.85 2.71
CA ALA A 87 10.88 2.11 3.65
C ALA A 87 10.37 0.69 3.90
N LEU A 88 9.04 0.53 4.05
CA LEU A 88 8.40 -0.79 4.16
C LEU A 88 8.61 -1.63 2.90
N ALA A 89 8.52 -1.02 1.72
CA ALA A 89 8.76 -1.72 0.46
C ALA A 89 10.21 -2.21 0.35
N GLU A 90 11.19 -1.34 0.68
CA GLU A 90 12.60 -1.72 0.70
C GLU A 90 12.88 -2.83 1.74
N HIS A 91 12.27 -2.74 2.92
CA HIS A 91 12.41 -3.77 3.95
C HIS A 91 11.84 -5.12 3.52
N THR A 92 10.67 -5.13 2.87
CA THR A 92 9.95 -6.34 2.47
C THR A 92 10.57 -7.03 1.25
N ALA A 93 10.98 -6.26 0.24
CA ALA A 93 11.39 -6.79 -1.06
C ALA A 93 12.82 -6.43 -1.48
N GLY A 94 13.52 -5.63 -0.67
CA GLY A 94 14.88 -5.17 -0.96
C GLY A 94 14.94 -3.90 -1.83
N SER A 95 13.89 -3.56 -2.57
CA SER A 95 13.77 -2.31 -3.33
C SER A 95 12.32 -1.96 -3.62
N ILE A 96 12.06 -0.69 -3.93
CA ILE A 96 10.74 -0.20 -4.35
C ILE A 96 10.28 -0.93 -5.63
N GLU A 97 11.17 -1.14 -6.59
CA GLU A 97 10.87 -1.82 -7.85
C GLU A 97 10.50 -3.30 -7.61
N ALA A 98 11.27 -4.02 -6.80
CA ALA A 98 10.95 -5.41 -6.45
C ALA A 98 9.61 -5.50 -5.72
N PHE A 99 9.29 -4.53 -4.86
CA PHE A 99 8.01 -4.47 -4.17
C PHE A 99 6.85 -4.19 -5.13
N ALA A 100 7.03 -3.30 -6.13
CA ALA A 100 6.03 -3.06 -7.16
C ALA A 100 5.70 -4.34 -7.96
N ASN A 101 6.70 -5.17 -8.25
CA ASN A 101 6.48 -6.49 -8.84
C ASN A 101 5.63 -7.38 -7.94
N MET A 102 5.91 -7.43 -6.64
CA MET A 102 5.08 -8.17 -5.66
C MET A 102 3.64 -7.64 -5.62
N MET A 103 3.44 -6.31 -5.73
CA MET A 103 2.10 -5.70 -5.79
C MET A 103 1.33 -6.20 -7.01
N ASN A 104 1.95 -6.23 -8.18
CA ASN A 104 1.34 -6.69 -9.42
C ASN A 104 1.03 -8.19 -9.38
N GLU A 105 1.92 -9.02 -8.84
CA GLU A 105 1.68 -10.45 -8.63
C GLU A 105 0.49 -10.68 -7.67
N LYS A 106 0.44 -9.93 -6.57
CA LYS A 106 -0.67 -10.02 -5.62
C LYS A 106 -1.99 -9.61 -6.27
N ALA A 107 -2.03 -8.49 -6.97
CA ALA A 107 -3.22 -8.02 -7.68
C ALA A 107 -3.71 -9.08 -8.67
N ALA A 108 -2.82 -9.64 -9.48
CA ALA A 108 -3.17 -10.72 -10.42
C ALA A 108 -3.73 -11.95 -9.69
N SER A 109 -3.16 -12.34 -8.55
CA SER A 109 -3.64 -13.47 -7.74
C SER A 109 -5.04 -13.26 -7.16
N LEU A 110 -5.41 -12.00 -6.93
CA LEU A 110 -6.75 -11.60 -6.47
C LEU A 110 -7.77 -11.49 -7.61
N GLY A 111 -7.35 -11.68 -8.86
CA GLY A 111 -8.20 -11.60 -10.04
C GLY A 111 -8.31 -10.19 -10.64
N CYS A 112 -7.42 -9.27 -10.27
CA CYS A 112 -7.35 -7.94 -10.88
C CYS A 112 -6.82 -8.04 -12.30
N THR A 113 -7.51 -7.41 -13.25
CA THR A 113 -7.16 -7.41 -14.69
C THR A 113 -6.95 -6.00 -15.25
N ASP A 114 -7.36 -4.98 -14.50
CA ASP A 114 -7.39 -3.57 -14.91
C ASP A 114 -6.48 -2.71 -14.01
N SER A 115 -5.41 -3.29 -13.47
CA SER A 115 -4.52 -2.62 -12.51
C SER A 115 -3.06 -2.86 -12.81
N HIS A 116 -2.25 -1.83 -12.60
CA HIS A 116 -0.79 -1.90 -12.57
C HIS A 116 -0.25 -0.96 -11.50
N PHE A 117 0.68 -1.43 -10.70
CA PHE A 117 1.28 -0.69 -9.59
C PHE A 117 2.76 -0.46 -9.87
N ALA A 118 3.18 0.81 -9.89
CA ALA A 118 4.56 1.23 -10.14
C ALA A 118 5.32 1.59 -8.84
N ASN A 119 4.59 1.86 -7.74
CA ASN A 119 5.20 2.25 -6.47
C ASN A 119 4.28 1.91 -5.27
N PRO A 120 4.83 1.86 -4.03
CA PRO A 120 4.07 1.48 -2.83
C PRO A 120 3.21 2.59 -2.23
N SER A 121 3.41 3.84 -2.64
CA SER A 121 2.83 5.03 -2.01
C SER A 121 1.60 5.57 -2.72
N GLY A 122 1.47 5.31 -4.02
CA GLY A 122 0.45 5.90 -4.89
C GLY A 122 0.83 7.27 -5.44
N LEU A 123 2.11 7.64 -5.38
CA LEU A 123 2.61 8.83 -6.07
C LEU A 123 2.43 8.69 -7.58
N ASN A 124 2.30 9.84 -8.24
CA ASN A 124 1.91 9.89 -9.64
C ASN A 124 2.93 9.23 -10.56
N ASP A 125 2.44 8.28 -11.34
CA ASP A 125 3.19 7.59 -12.39
C ASP A 125 2.18 7.19 -13.49
N PRO A 126 2.47 7.41 -14.78
CA PRO A 126 1.56 7.05 -15.86
C PRO A 126 1.23 5.55 -15.93
N GLU A 127 2.14 4.69 -15.44
CA GLU A 127 1.94 3.24 -15.35
C GLU A 127 1.30 2.79 -14.02
N HIS A 128 0.90 3.73 -13.15
CA HIS A 128 0.27 3.43 -11.85
C HIS A 128 -1.23 3.67 -11.91
N TYR A 129 -2.01 2.63 -12.17
CA TYR A 129 -3.47 2.72 -12.34
C TYR A 129 -4.20 1.50 -11.76
N THR A 130 -5.47 1.67 -11.51
CA THR A 130 -6.39 0.62 -11.09
C THR A 130 -7.81 0.93 -11.56
N SER A 131 -8.72 -0.03 -11.41
CA SER A 131 -10.15 0.16 -11.60
C SER A 131 -10.90 0.05 -10.26
N ALA A 132 -12.13 0.57 -10.23
CA ALA A 132 -12.97 0.46 -9.04
C ALA A 132 -13.29 -1.01 -8.69
N TYR A 133 -13.41 -1.87 -9.69
CA TYR A 133 -13.62 -3.30 -9.48
C TYR A 133 -12.41 -3.97 -8.84
N ASP A 134 -11.24 -3.79 -9.45
CA ASP A 134 -10.00 -4.38 -8.94
C ASP A 134 -9.67 -3.89 -7.54
N TYR A 135 -9.87 -2.58 -7.30
CA TYR A 135 -9.58 -2.04 -5.98
C TYR A 135 -10.56 -2.54 -4.90
N ALA A 136 -11.79 -2.87 -5.27
CA ALA A 136 -12.72 -3.54 -4.37
C ALA A 136 -12.25 -4.97 -4.02
N LEU A 137 -11.65 -5.70 -4.97
CA LEU A 137 -11.03 -7.02 -4.69
C LEU A 137 -9.84 -6.90 -3.73
N ILE A 138 -8.96 -5.93 -3.98
CA ILE A 138 -7.80 -5.64 -3.14
C ILE A 138 -8.25 -5.25 -1.72
N SER A 139 -9.18 -4.31 -1.60
CA SER A 139 -9.70 -3.86 -0.31
C SER A 139 -10.36 -5.01 0.46
N ARG A 140 -11.14 -5.85 -0.22
CA ARG A 140 -11.74 -7.03 0.38
C ARG A 140 -10.68 -7.96 0.98
N ALA A 141 -9.61 -8.26 0.24
CA ALA A 141 -8.52 -9.09 0.74
C ALA A 141 -7.78 -8.43 1.92
N ALA A 142 -7.51 -7.13 1.84
CA ALA A 142 -6.82 -6.39 2.89
C ALA A 142 -7.63 -6.37 4.20
N PHE A 143 -8.91 -6.04 4.14
CA PHE A 143 -9.76 -5.95 5.34
C PHE A 143 -10.27 -7.29 5.87
N GLN A 144 -9.99 -8.40 5.21
CA GLN A 144 -10.07 -9.74 5.77
C GLN A 144 -8.86 -10.08 6.66
N ASN A 145 -7.76 -9.32 6.55
CA ASN A 145 -6.61 -9.48 7.43
C ASN A 145 -6.83 -8.68 8.73
N PRO A 146 -6.86 -9.35 9.91
CA PRO A 146 -7.16 -8.68 11.18
C PRO A 146 -6.13 -7.62 11.57
N THR A 147 -4.86 -7.79 11.20
CA THR A 147 -3.81 -6.81 11.49
C THR A 147 -3.99 -5.53 10.68
N VAL A 148 -4.33 -5.64 9.39
CA VAL A 148 -4.63 -4.46 8.55
C VAL A 148 -5.83 -3.72 9.14
N THR A 149 -6.88 -4.44 9.49
CA THR A 149 -8.10 -3.86 10.07
C THR A 149 -7.82 -3.17 11.41
N GLU A 150 -7.01 -3.79 12.28
CA GLU A 150 -6.60 -3.21 13.56
C GLU A 150 -5.89 -1.87 13.37
N ILE A 151 -4.90 -1.82 12.47
CA ILE A 151 -4.09 -0.62 12.23
C ILE A 151 -4.92 0.49 11.57
N ASP A 152 -5.69 0.17 10.53
CA ASP A 152 -6.49 1.13 9.78
C ASP A 152 -7.63 1.74 10.62
N SER A 153 -8.17 0.98 11.58
CA SER A 153 -9.23 1.43 12.48
C SER A 153 -8.74 2.15 13.73
N ALA A 154 -7.43 2.29 13.92
CA ALA A 154 -6.87 2.93 15.09
C ALA A 154 -7.25 4.42 15.15
N THR A 155 -7.60 4.87 16.35
CA THR A 155 -7.83 6.29 16.65
C THR A 155 -6.70 6.85 17.48
N TYR A 156 -6.37 8.13 17.27
CA TYR A 156 -5.37 8.86 18.05
C TYR A 156 -5.79 8.99 19.51
#